data_3cf1340996ead578f69834dc5aea7536
#
_entry.id   3cf1340996ead578f69834dc5aea7536
#
_cell.length_a   1.000
_cell.length_b   1.000
_cell.length_c   1.000
_cell.angle_alpha   90.00
_cell.angle_beta   90.00
_cell.angle_gamma   90.00
#
_symmetry.space_group_name_H-M   'P 1'
#
loop_
_entity.id
_entity.type
_entity.pdbx_description
1 polymer ?
#
loop_
_entity_poly.entity_id
_entity_poly.type
_entity_poly.pdbx_seq_one_letter_code
_entity_poly.pdbx_strand_id
1 'polypeptide(L)'
;MTQVYDGDNNLVPVTIIEAGPCPVMQVKTLEADGYSAIQIGYNPQGKSPNKVNKCAKGHAAKAGVEVQQVAQEIRFEDGHDFERGNVLTVDHFQDVKMVDVISKTKGKGFQGVVKRWNFAGGPASHGSMFHRRGGSYGLCQWPGRVF
;
A
#
# COMPACT_ATOMS: atom_id res chain seq x y z
N MET A 1 -4.80 9.60 12.96
CA MET A 1 -3.83 10.27 13.85
C MET A 1 -4.54 10.71 15.13
N THR A 2 -3.89 10.54 16.26
CA THR A 2 -4.36 10.97 17.58
C THR A 2 -3.16 11.47 18.39
N GLN A 3 -3.39 11.81 19.64
CA GLN A 3 -2.35 12.24 20.57
C GLN A 3 -2.43 11.36 21.82
N VAL A 4 -1.27 10.99 22.35
CA VAL A 4 -1.16 10.18 23.55
C VAL A 4 -0.13 10.81 24.47
N TYR A 5 -0.37 10.77 25.77
CA TYR A 5 0.62 11.16 26.77
C TYR A 5 1.61 10.02 26.98
N ASP A 6 2.90 10.31 26.95
CA ASP A 6 3.93 9.38 27.34
C ASP A 6 4.09 9.27 28.89
N GLY A 7 5.00 8.42 29.34
CA GLY A 7 5.28 8.25 30.78
C GLY A 7 5.76 9.52 31.49
N ASP A 8 6.30 10.48 30.75
CA ASP A 8 6.80 11.76 31.25
C ASP A 8 5.79 12.90 31.13
N ASN A 9 4.52 12.57 30.82
CA ASN A 9 3.43 13.52 30.65
C ASN A 9 3.58 14.47 29.43
N ASN A 10 4.43 14.10 28.44
CA ASN A 10 4.52 14.86 27.18
C ASN A 10 3.44 14.40 26.22
N LEU A 11 2.85 15.34 25.49
CA LEU A 11 1.86 15.07 24.46
C LEU A 11 2.54 14.67 23.15
N VAL A 12 2.42 13.42 22.78
CA VAL A 12 3.05 12.84 21.57
C VAL A 12 1.99 12.59 20.48
N PRO A 13 2.16 13.15 19.26
CA PRO A 13 1.30 12.82 18.15
C PRO A 13 1.60 11.39 17.63
N VAL A 14 0.56 10.56 17.51
CA VAL A 14 0.68 9.18 17.09
C VAL A 14 -0.27 8.85 15.96
N THR A 15 0.10 7.87 15.13
CA THR A 15 -0.78 7.24 14.15
C THR A 15 -1.04 5.81 14.59
N ILE A 16 -2.31 5.48 14.81
CA ILE A 16 -2.72 4.11 15.13
C ILE A 16 -2.81 3.35 13.81
N ILE A 17 -2.11 2.23 13.73
CA ILE A 17 -2.11 1.31 12.58
C ILE A 17 -2.69 -0.02 13.05
N GLU A 18 -3.72 -0.50 12.36
CA GLU A 18 -4.27 -1.83 12.58
C GLU A 18 -3.43 -2.83 11.78
N ALA A 19 -2.68 -3.68 12.48
CA ALA A 19 -1.76 -4.65 11.90
C ALA A 19 -2.26 -6.08 12.11
N GLY A 20 -3.10 -6.55 11.23
CA GLY A 20 -3.60 -7.92 11.24
C GLY A 20 -4.99 -8.09 11.90
N PRO A 21 -5.45 -9.35 12.06
CA PRO A 21 -4.75 -10.60 11.73
C PRO A 21 -4.57 -10.82 10.22
N CYS A 22 -3.37 -11.27 9.83
CA CYS A 22 -3.01 -11.54 8.44
C CYS A 22 -2.71 -13.03 8.25
N PRO A 23 -3.63 -13.84 7.70
CA PRO A 23 -3.37 -15.25 7.44
C PRO A 23 -2.43 -15.44 6.25
N VAL A 24 -1.54 -16.42 6.34
CA VAL A 24 -0.68 -16.89 5.25
C VAL A 24 -1.51 -17.74 4.31
N MET A 25 -1.80 -17.22 3.12
CA MET A 25 -2.64 -17.89 2.12
C MET A 25 -1.84 -18.88 1.29
N GLN A 26 -0.60 -18.56 0.96
CA GLN A 26 0.28 -19.41 0.17
C GLN A 26 1.73 -19.18 0.56
N VAL A 27 2.48 -20.26 0.55
CA VAL A 27 3.94 -20.26 0.65
C VAL A 27 4.49 -20.66 -0.72
N LYS A 28 5.41 -19.88 -1.24
CA LYS A 28 6.08 -20.11 -2.52
C LYS A 28 7.53 -20.51 -2.26
N THR A 29 7.97 -21.55 -2.96
CA THR A 29 9.32 -22.10 -2.83
C THR A 29 10.07 -21.96 -4.13
N LEU A 30 11.40 -21.95 -4.04
CA LEU A 30 12.28 -21.85 -5.21
C LEU A 30 12.06 -22.99 -6.19
N GLU A 31 11.78 -24.21 -5.69
CA GLU A 31 11.59 -25.40 -6.50
C GLU A 31 10.30 -25.39 -7.33
N ALA A 32 9.20 -24.90 -6.72
CA ALA A 32 7.88 -24.94 -7.35
C ALA A 32 7.56 -23.66 -8.14
N ASP A 33 7.93 -22.50 -7.60
CA ASP A 33 7.52 -21.18 -8.11
C ASP A 33 8.69 -20.37 -8.69
N GLY A 34 9.95 -20.81 -8.50
CA GLY A 34 11.14 -20.14 -8.96
C GLY A 34 11.61 -18.99 -8.09
N TYR A 35 10.94 -18.73 -6.97
CA TYR A 35 11.32 -17.73 -5.98
C TYR A 35 10.69 -18.02 -4.62
N SER A 36 11.31 -17.53 -3.55
CA SER A 36 10.81 -17.68 -2.18
C SER A 36 9.94 -16.49 -1.79
N ALA A 37 8.70 -16.76 -1.38
CA ALA A 37 7.76 -15.73 -0.93
C ALA A 37 6.64 -16.32 -0.08
N ILE A 38 6.02 -15.48 0.75
CA ILE A 38 4.73 -15.77 1.36
C ILE A 38 3.67 -14.82 0.81
N GLN A 39 2.48 -15.34 0.59
CA GLN A 39 1.30 -14.53 0.30
C GLN A 39 0.46 -14.40 1.57
N ILE A 40 0.31 -13.17 2.04
CA ILE A 40 -0.52 -12.83 3.21
C ILE A 40 -1.83 -12.21 2.77
N GLY A 41 -2.89 -12.53 3.50
CA GLY A 41 -4.21 -11.93 3.32
C GLY A 41 -4.49 -10.87 4.38
N TYR A 42 -5.34 -9.92 4.06
CA TYR A 42 -5.82 -8.93 5.01
C TYR A 42 -7.29 -8.59 4.73
N ASN A 43 -8.02 -8.32 5.80
CA ASN A 43 -9.43 -7.96 5.81
C ASN A 43 -10.34 -9.04 5.20
N PRO A 44 -10.93 -9.92 6.03
CA PRO A 44 -11.82 -10.97 5.56
C PRO A 44 -13.03 -10.38 4.82
N GLN A 45 -13.36 -10.92 3.67
CA GLN A 45 -14.46 -10.46 2.81
C GLN A 45 -15.83 -10.90 3.34
N GLY A 46 -16.16 -10.53 4.60
CA GLY A 46 -17.24 -11.08 5.39
C GLY A 46 -18.68 -10.65 5.06
N LYS A 47 -18.94 -9.74 4.12
CA LYS A 47 -20.29 -9.16 4.00
C LYS A 47 -21.12 -9.54 2.76
N SER A 48 -20.58 -10.24 1.77
CA SER A 48 -21.34 -10.66 0.60
C SER A 48 -20.74 -11.89 -0.07
N PRO A 49 -21.09 -13.10 0.37
CA PRO A 49 -20.58 -14.34 -0.21
C PRO A 49 -20.88 -14.46 -1.72
N ASN A 50 -21.88 -13.75 -2.22
CA ASN A 50 -22.27 -13.74 -3.63
C ASN A 50 -21.36 -12.88 -4.53
N LYS A 51 -20.53 -12.00 -3.94
CA LYS A 51 -19.59 -11.15 -4.68
C LYS A 51 -18.20 -11.78 -4.84
N VAL A 52 -17.96 -12.92 -4.19
CA VAL A 52 -16.69 -13.62 -4.24
C VAL A 52 -16.71 -14.66 -5.36
N ASN A 53 -15.77 -14.57 -6.29
CA ASN A 53 -15.66 -15.52 -7.37
C ASN A 53 -15.19 -16.92 -6.87
N LYS A 54 -15.49 -17.96 -7.65
CA LYS A 54 -15.13 -19.34 -7.30
C LYS A 54 -13.62 -19.55 -7.19
N CYS A 55 -12.82 -18.82 -7.97
CA CYS A 55 -11.37 -18.91 -7.94
C CYS A 55 -10.81 -18.45 -6.58
N ALA A 56 -11.27 -17.28 -6.09
CA ALA A 56 -10.85 -16.77 -4.79
C ALA A 56 -11.27 -17.70 -3.63
N LYS A 57 -12.49 -18.27 -3.71
CA LYS A 57 -12.95 -19.28 -2.73
C LYS A 57 -12.05 -20.51 -2.74
N GLY A 58 -11.72 -21.04 -3.92
CA GLY A 58 -10.84 -22.20 -4.07
C GLY A 58 -9.41 -21.93 -3.55
N HIS A 59 -8.91 -20.71 -3.78
CA HIS A 59 -7.59 -20.31 -3.29
C HIS A 59 -7.56 -20.24 -1.75
N ALA A 60 -8.53 -19.56 -1.14
CA ALA A 60 -8.65 -19.46 0.30
C ALA A 60 -8.89 -20.84 0.98
N ALA A 61 -9.73 -21.68 0.37
CA ALA A 61 -10.01 -23.02 0.86
C ALA A 61 -8.75 -23.92 0.93
N LYS A 62 -7.81 -23.76 -0.02
CA LYS A 62 -6.51 -24.47 0.02
C LYS A 62 -5.67 -24.09 1.25
N ALA A 63 -5.83 -22.89 1.77
CA ALA A 63 -5.13 -22.42 2.96
C ALA A 63 -5.93 -22.67 4.25
N GLY A 64 -7.20 -23.11 4.15
CA GLY A 64 -8.08 -23.28 5.30
C GLY A 64 -8.53 -21.95 5.93
N VAL A 65 -8.45 -20.85 5.18
CA VAL A 65 -8.76 -19.49 5.67
C VAL A 65 -9.96 -18.91 4.93
N GLU A 66 -10.57 -17.89 5.51
CA GLU A 66 -11.63 -17.12 4.83
C GLU A 66 -11.05 -16.32 3.67
N VAL A 67 -11.91 -16.00 2.69
CA VAL A 67 -11.48 -15.17 1.55
C VAL A 67 -11.11 -13.79 2.03
N GLN A 68 -9.91 -13.38 1.73
CA GLN A 68 -9.38 -12.07 2.08
C GLN A 68 -9.66 -11.04 0.99
N GLN A 69 -9.88 -9.79 1.37
CA GLN A 69 -10.13 -8.69 0.45
C GLN A 69 -8.86 -8.25 -0.27
N VAL A 70 -7.75 -8.26 0.44
CA VAL A 70 -6.44 -7.91 -0.09
C VAL A 70 -5.52 -9.11 0.09
N ALA A 71 -4.77 -9.46 -0.93
CA ALA A 71 -3.69 -10.44 -0.87
C ALA A 71 -2.43 -9.81 -1.44
N GLN A 72 -1.33 -9.93 -0.72
CA GLN A 72 -0.04 -9.37 -1.12
C GLN A 72 1.07 -10.38 -0.88
N GLU A 73 2.05 -10.41 -1.76
CA GLU A 73 3.24 -11.26 -1.64
C GLU A 73 4.40 -10.48 -1.02
N ILE A 74 5.09 -11.12 -0.11
CA ILE A 74 6.35 -10.66 0.48
C ILE A 74 7.42 -11.65 0.08
N ARG A 75 8.44 -11.19 -0.64
CA ARG A 75 9.59 -12.00 -1.06
C ARG A 75 10.65 -12.01 0.02
N PHE A 76 11.31 -13.13 0.15
CA PHE A 76 12.46 -13.32 1.05
C PHE A 76 13.66 -13.79 0.21
N GLU A 77 14.84 -13.33 0.57
CA GLU A 77 16.10 -13.79 -0.03
C GLU A 77 16.51 -15.14 0.56
N ASP A 78 16.28 -15.31 1.85
CA ASP A 78 16.55 -16.55 2.60
C ASP A 78 15.26 -17.33 2.89
N GLY A 79 15.40 -18.60 3.30
CA GLY A 79 14.29 -19.46 3.71
C GLY A 79 13.50 -18.84 4.88
N HIS A 80 12.23 -19.17 4.96
CA HIS A 80 11.33 -18.71 6.02
C HIS A 80 10.60 -19.89 6.66
N ASP A 81 10.26 -19.76 7.94
CA ASP A 81 9.58 -20.79 8.73
C ASP A 81 8.04 -20.66 8.70
N PHE A 82 7.50 -19.85 7.78
CA PHE A 82 6.06 -19.64 7.70
C PHE A 82 5.37 -20.81 6.99
N GLU A 83 4.30 -21.28 7.59
CA GLU A 83 3.44 -22.31 7.02
C GLU A 83 2.10 -21.72 6.55
N ARG A 84 1.48 -22.40 5.57
CA ARG A 84 0.16 -22.04 5.09
C ARG A 84 -0.87 -22.16 6.21
N GLY A 85 -1.70 -21.13 6.37
CA GLY A 85 -2.71 -21.07 7.43
C GLY A 85 -2.22 -20.41 8.71
N ASN A 86 -0.93 -20.16 8.89
CA ASN A 86 -0.44 -19.37 10.02
C ASN A 86 -1.04 -17.96 9.98
N VAL A 87 -1.29 -17.40 11.16
CA VAL A 87 -1.86 -16.05 11.29
C VAL A 87 -0.81 -15.12 11.90
N LEU A 88 -0.43 -14.10 11.13
CA LEU A 88 0.46 -13.05 11.61
C LEU A 88 -0.36 -11.99 12.35
N THR A 89 0.04 -11.69 13.58
CA THR A 89 -0.58 -10.68 14.44
C THR A 89 0.39 -9.56 14.74
N VAL A 90 -0.06 -8.53 15.44
CA VAL A 90 0.79 -7.42 15.88
C VAL A 90 1.92 -7.87 16.80
N ASP A 91 1.78 -9.02 17.45
CA ASP A 91 2.80 -9.59 18.35
C ASP A 91 4.13 -9.87 17.64
N HIS A 92 4.08 -10.05 16.30
CA HIS A 92 5.28 -10.21 15.48
C HIS A 92 6.21 -9.00 15.54
N PHE A 93 5.71 -7.84 15.95
CA PHE A 93 6.47 -6.59 16.05
C PHE A 93 6.86 -6.20 17.46
N GLN A 94 6.66 -7.05 18.47
CA GLN A 94 6.93 -6.70 19.89
C GLN A 94 8.38 -6.26 20.15
N ASP A 95 9.34 -6.90 19.48
CA ASP A 95 10.77 -6.60 19.64
C ASP A 95 11.28 -5.52 18.68
N VAL A 96 10.42 -5.03 17.78
CA VAL A 96 10.80 -4.08 16.74
C VAL A 96 10.56 -2.66 17.21
N LYS A 97 11.64 -1.86 17.31
CA LYS A 97 11.56 -0.46 17.74
C LYS A 97 11.14 0.52 16.66
N MET A 98 11.45 0.22 15.40
CA MET A 98 11.18 1.09 14.26
C MET A 98 10.69 0.26 13.08
N VAL A 99 9.71 0.79 12.35
CA VAL A 99 9.16 0.17 11.15
C VAL A 99 9.08 1.18 10.01
N ASP A 100 9.32 0.70 8.80
CA ASP A 100 9.07 1.46 7.57
C ASP A 100 7.65 1.19 7.07
N VAL A 101 6.94 2.23 6.68
CA VAL A 101 5.56 2.12 6.21
C VAL A 101 5.47 2.52 4.75
N ILE A 102 5.13 1.55 3.90
CA ILE A 102 4.90 1.77 2.48
C ILE A 102 3.38 1.78 2.24
N SER A 103 2.87 2.86 1.66
CA SER A 103 1.43 2.99 1.44
C SER A 103 1.11 3.72 0.15
N LYS A 104 -0.13 3.57 -0.29
CA LYS A 104 -0.68 4.32 -1.42
C LYS A 104 -1.48 5.50 -0.90
N THR A 105 -1.12 6.71 -1.34
CA THR A 105 -1.83 7.93 -0.93
C THR A 105 -3.24 7.98 -1.48
N LYS A 106 -4.13 8.67 -0.78
CA LYS A 106 -5.49 8.92 -1.27
C LYS A 106 -5.46 9.72 -2.58
N GLY A 107 -6.29 9.33 -3.54
CA GLY A 107 -6.44 10.06 -4.78
C GLY A 107 -6.98 11.47 -4.55
N LYS A 108 -6.48 12.43 -5.33
CA LYS A 108 -6.92 13.84 -5.30
C LYS A 108 -7.65 14.25 -6.58
N GLY A 109 -7.94 13.29 -7.45
CA GLY A 109 -8.50 13.55 -8.77
C GLY A 109 -7.45 14.18 -9.71
N PHE A 110 -7.94 14.79 -10.79
CA PHE A 110 -7.08 15.52 -11.73
C PHE A 110 -6.69 16.87 -11.11
N GLN A 111 -5.39 17.13 -10.98
CA GLN A 111 -4.85 18.34 -10.35
C GLN A 111 -3.96 19.11 -11.32
N GLY A 112 -4.06 20.45 -11.26
CA GLY A 112 -3.13 21.31 -11.98
C GLY A 112 -1.71 21.26 -11.40
N VAL A 113 -0.74 21.64 -12.22
CA VAL A 113 0.70 21.54 -11.92
C VAL A 113 1.13 22.28 -10.67
N VAL A 114 0.50 23.41 -10.36
CA VAL A 114 0.80 24.19 -9.14
C VAL A 114 0.50 23.38 -7.88
N LYS A 115 -0.64 22.69 -7.83
CA LYS A 115 -1.03 21.89 -6.67
C LYS A 115 -0.33 20.52 -6.64
N ARG A 116 -0.16 19.89 -7.80
CA ARG A 116 0.41 18.55 -7.89
C ARG A 116 1.92 18.53 -7.69
N TRP A 117 2.62 19.52 -8.25
CA TRP A 117 4.08 19.54 -8.35
C TRP A 117 4.73 20.78 -7.74
N ASN A 118 3.93 21.65 -7.10
CA ASN A 118 4.40 22.90 -6.49
C ASN A 118 5.09 23.85 -7.48
N PHE A 119 4.61 23.91 -8.72
CA PHE A 119 5.12 24.85 -9.71
C PHE A 119 4.85 26.29 -9.27
N ALA A 120 5.80 27.18 -9.53
CA ALA A 120 5.69 28.60 -9.18
C ALA A 120 4.57 29.33 -9.97
N GLY A 121 4.26 28.85 -11.17
CA GLY A 121 3.35 29.55 -12.07
C GLY A 121 3.97 30.81 -12.68
N GLY A 122 3.14 31.67 -13.25
CA GLY A 122 3.55 32.94 -13.83
C GLY A 122 3.11 34.15 -12.98
N PRO A 123 3.53 35.37 -13.36
CA PRO A 123 3.14 36.60 -12.67
C PRO A 123 1.62 36.77 -12.58
N ALA A 124 1.14 37.31 -11.47
CA ALA A 124 -0.28 37.58 -11.26
C ALA A 124 -0.74 38.93 -11.87
N SER A 125 0.20 39.84 -12.19
CA SER A 125 -0.03 41.18 -12.68
C SER A 125 0.86 41.51 -13.89
N HIS A 126 0.95 42.77 -14.26
CA HIS A 126 1.71 43.25 -15.42
C HIS A 126 1.30 42.65 -16.77
N GLY A 127 -0.01 42.35 -16.94
CA GLY A 127 -0.56 41.82 -18.19
C GLY A 127 -0.26 40.36 -18.48
N SER A 128 0.30 39.61 -17.53
CA SER A 128 0.56 38.18 -17.71
C SER A 128 -0.72 37.41 -17.91
N MET A 129 -0.74 36.51 -18.92
CA MET A 129 -1.83 35.53 -19.14
C MET A 129 -1.43 34.12 -18.73
N PHE A 130 -0.25 33.95 -18.17
CA PHE A 130 0.29 32.63 -17.84
C PHE A 130 -0.29 32.04 -16.54
N HIS A 131 -0.33 32.82 -15.47
CA HIS A 131 -0.85 32.48 -14.14
C HIS A 131 -0.49 31.05 -13.67
N ARG A 132 -1.43 30.13 -13.80
CA ARG A 132 -1.33 28.74 -13.28
C ARG A 132 -1.07 27.68 -14.35
N ARG A 133 -0.61 28.06 -15.51
CA ARG A 133 -0.35 27.13 -16.61
C ARG A 133 0.92 26.32 -16.37
N GLY A 134 0.99 25.11 -16.95
CA GLY A 134 2.14 24.20 -16.78
C GLY A 134 3.38 24.57 -17.59
N GLY A 135 3.22 25.39 -18.62
CA GLY A 135 4.30 25.72 -19.55
C GLY A 135 4.48 24.67 -20.64
N SER A 136 5.72 24.33 -20.98
CA SER A 136 6.02 23.34 -22.01
C SER A 136 5.76 21.91 -21.50
N TYR A 137 5.14 21.09 -22.35
CA TYR A 137 4.89 19.65 -22.08
C TYR A 137 5.72 18.73 -22.98
N GLY A 138 6.65 19.25 -23.70
CA GLY A 138 7.49 18.45 -24.58
C GLY A 138 8.24 19.28 -25.61
N LEU A 139 8.87 18.62 -26.57
CA LEU A 139 9.72 19.25 -27.54
C LEU A 139 8.97 19.77 -28.78
N CYS A 140 8.21 18.94 -29.47
CA CYS A 140 7.43 19.27 -30.67
C CYS A 140 6.74 18.02 -31.21
N GLN A 141 6.36 18.04 -32.51
CA GLN A 141 5.85 16.88 -33.24
C GLN A 141 6.77 15.66 -33.12
N TRP A 142 8.05 15.88 -33.13
CA TRP A 142 9.08 14.87 -32.91
C TRP A 142 9.87 15.19 -31.62
N PRO A 143 9.98 14.29 -30.64
CA PRO A 143 9.52 12.88 -30.64
C PRO A 143 8.03 12.68 -30.30
N GLY A 144 7.22 13.74 -30.12
CA GLY A 144 5.79 13.65 -29.82
C GLY A 144 5.44 13.16 -28.40
N ARG A 145 6.45 13.01 -27.54
CA ARG A 145 6.30 12.52 -26.16
C ARG A 145 5.96 13.68 -25.23
N VAL A 146 4.92 13.50 -24.43
CA VAL A 146 4.51 14.42 -23.37
C VAL A 146 5.08 13.91 -22.03
N PHE A 147 5.62 14.81 -21.24
CA PHE A 147 6.20 14.52 -19.92
C PHE A 147 5.17 14.56 -18.79
#